data_773930d14b5ca78e6a2eefa31dfd5a45
#
_entry.id   773930d14b5ca78e6a2eefa31dfd5a45
#
_cell.length_a   1.000
_cell.length_b   1.000
_cell.length_c   1.000
_cell.angle_alpha   90.00
_cell.angle_beta   90.00
_cell.angle_gamma   90.00
#
_symmetry.space_group_name_H-M   'P 1'
#
loop_
_entity.id
_entity.type
_entity.pdbx_description
1 polymer ?
#
loop_
_entity_poly.entity_id
_entity_poly.type
_entity_poly.pdbx_seq_one_letter_code
_entity_poly.pdbx_strand_id
1 'polypeptide(L)' 'MKLKDIEDFEVLLALYTISHCAEGMFDEIAEDDLPDSLCSDYRAVRSSISALTKSLEQYRDDNIDVLLSACED' A
#
# COMPACT_ATOMS: atom_id res chain seq x y z
N MET A 1 1.80 14.02 -2.18
CA MET A 1 3.21 13.54 -2.28
C MET A 1 3.36 12.73 -3.55
N LYS A 2 4.39 12.99 -4.31
CA LYS A 2 4.73 12.17 -5.46
C LYS A 2 5.67 11.06 -5.01
N LEU A 3 5.41 9.83 -5.42
CA LEU A 3 6.25 8.69 -5.00
C LEU A 3 7.71 8.86 -5.41
N LYS A 4 7.96 9.44 -6.58
CA LYS A 4 9.32 9.65 -7.05
C LYS A 4 10.10 10.65 -6.21
N ASP A 5 9.44 11.42 -5.37
CA ASP A 5 10.07 12.39 -4.48
C ASP A 5 10.40 11.82 -3.11
N ILE A 6 10.10 10.53 -2.90
CA ILE A 6 10.44 9.87 -1.64
C ILE A 6 11.93 9.58 -1.63
N GLU A 7 12.67 10.31 -0.81
CA GLU A 7 14.10 10.12 -0.64
C GLU A 7 14.42 9.24 0.57
N ASP A 8 13.49 9.17 1.50
CA ASP A 8 13.68 8.43 2.74
C ASP A 8 13.15 7.01 2.57
N PHE A 9 14.08 6.06 2.61
CA PHE A 9 13.75 4.65 2.49
C PHE A 9 12.80 4.18 3.59
N GLU A 10 12.90 4.77 4.78
CA GLU A 10 12.00 4.41 5.89
C GLU A 10 10.56 4.77 5.60
N VAL A 11 10.33 5.90 4.94
CA VAL A 11 8.97 6.31 4.54
C VAL A 11 8.40 5.33 3.53
N LEU A 12 9.22 4.95 2.55
CA LEU A 12 8.80 3.99 1.53
C LEU A 12 8.48 2.63 2.16
N LEU A 13 9.33 2.17 3.07
CA LEU A 13 9.12 0.91 3.78
C LEU A 13 7.84 0.96 4.62
N ALA A 14 7.57 2.10 5.27
CA ALA A 14 6.35 2.27 6.03
C ALA A 14 5.11 2.16 5.15
N LEU A 15 5.15 2.75 3.96
CA LEU A 15 4.04 2.66 3.02
C LEU A 15 3.79 1.21 2.57
N TYR A 16 4.85 0.47 2.28
CA TYR A 16 4.73 -0.96 1.94
C TYR A 16 4.13 -1.74 3.08
N THR A 17 4.60 -1.51 4.30
CA THR A 17 4.11 -2.20 5.48
C THR A 17 2.61 -1.94 5.69
N ILE A 18 2.20 -0.68 5.59
CA ILE A 18 0.79 -0.30 5.75
C ILE A 18 -0.08 -0.99 4.70
N SER A 19 0.33 -0.95 3.43
CA SER A 19 -0.49 -1.53 2.37
C SER A 19 -0.61 -3.04 2.49
N HIS A 20 0.48 -3.74 2.79
CA HIS A 20 0.45 -5.20 2.95
C HIS A 20 -0.34 -5.64 4.18
N CYS A 21 -0.16 -4.94 5.30
CA CYS A 21 -0.93 -5.25 6.52
C CYS A 21 -2.41 -5.00 6.31
N ALA A 22 -2.76 -3.91 5.64
CA ALA A 22 -4.16 -3.58 5.37
C ALA A 22 -4.82 -4.65 4.48
N GLU A 23 -4.13 -5.09 3.44
CA GLU A 23 -4.68 -6.13 2.56
C GLU A 23 -4.91 -7.44 3.30
N GLY A 24 -3.98 -7.84 4.16
CA GLY A 24 -4.15 -9.03 4.97
C GLY A 24 -5.32 -8.93 5.93
N MET A 25 -5.51 -7.77 6.53
CA MET A 25 -6.62 -7.53 7.44
C MET A 25 -7.96 -7.51 6.69
N PHE A 26 -7.99 -6.97 5.47
CA PHE A 26 -9.20 -6.97 4.65
C PHE A 26 -9.65 -8.40 4.32
N ASP A 27 -8.70 -9.31 4.10
CA ASP A 27 -9.03 -10.71 3.80
C ASP A 27 -9.68 -11.43 4.99
N GLU A 28 -9.46 -10.94 6.20
CA GLU A 28 -10.07 -11.50 7.40
C GLU A 28 -11.48 -10.96 7.65
N ILE A 29 -11.88 -9.90 6.96
CA ILE A 29 -13.19 -9.29 7.14
C ILE A 29 -14.16 -9.84 6.10
N ALA A 30 -15.27 -10.42 6.58
CA ALA A 30 -16.37 -10.84 5.71
C ALA A 30 -17.30 -9.65 5.49
N GLU A 31 -17.50 -9.23 4.24
CA GLU A 31 -18.39 -8.10 3.93
C GLU A 31 -19.82 -8.34 4.45
N ASP A 32 -20.26 -9.58 4.46
CA ASP A 32 -21.60 -9.94 4.94
C ASP A 32 -21.81 -9.61 6.42
N ASP A 33 -20.72 -9.52 7.18
CA ASP A 33 -20.79 -9.19 8.61
C ASP A 33 -20.83 -7.69 8.86
N LEU A 34 -20.70 -6.88 7.82
CA LEU A 34 -20.68 -5.42 7.97
C LEU A 34 -22.08 -4.83 7.77
N PRO A 35 -22.47 -3.83 8.59
CA PRO A 35 -23.67 -3.06 8.31
C PRO A 35 -23.59 -2.38 6.95
N ASP A 36 -24.74 -2.20 6.28
CA ASP A 36 -24.78 -1.56 4.96
C ASP A 36 -24.11 -0.19 4.94
N SER A 37 -24.23 0.55 6.03
CA SER A 37 -23.64 1.87 6.14
C SER A 37 -22.10 1.84 6.12
N LEU A 38 -21.51 0.74 6.54
CA LEU A 38 -20.05 0.57 6.56
C LEU A 38 -19.51 -0.12 5.32
N CYS A 39 -20.33 -0.92 4.65
CA CYS A 39 -19.90 -1.67 3.47
C CYS A 39 -19.37 -0.75 2.38
N SER A 40 -20.05 0.36 2.12
CA SER A 40 -19.65 1.30 1.08
C SER A 40 -18.29 1.93 1.40
N ASP A 41 -18.11 2.37 2.64
CA ASP A 41 -16.85 2.98 3.09
C ASP A 41 -15.73 1.95 3.12
N TYR A 42 -16.01 0.73 3.56
CA TYR A 42 -15.04 -0.36 3.56
C TYR A 42 -14.53 -0.66 2.15
N ARG A 43 -15.44 -0.74 1.18
CA ARG A 43 -15.06 -0.99 -0.21
C ARG A 43 -14.23 0.15 -0.78
N ALA A 44 -14.56 1.39 -0.43
CA ALA A 44 -13.80 2.55 -0.87
C ALA A 44 -12.37 2.53 -0.32
N VAL A 45 -12.21 2.22 0.96
CA VAL A 45 -10.89 2.12 1.60
C VAL A 45 -10.10 0.97 0.98
N ARG A 46 -10.72 -0.18 0.82
CA ARG A 46 -10.07 -1.35 0.23
C ARG A 46 -9.57 -1.05 -1.18
N SER A 47 -10.39 -0.37 -1.97
CA SER A 47 -10.01 0.04 -3.33
C SER A 47 -8.83 1.02 -3.32
N SER A 48 -8.84 1.97 -2.37
CA SER A 48 -7.75 2.94 -2.23
C SER A 48 -6.43 2.28 -1.85
N ILE A 49 -6.48 1.32 -0.92
CA ILE A 49 -5.27 0.58 -0.50
C ILE A 49 -4.74 -0.26 -1.66
N SER A 50 -5.62 -0.89 -2.43
CA SER A 50 -5.22 -1.66 -3.60
C SER A 50 -4.53 -0.78 -4.65
N ALA A 51 -5.05 0.42 -4.87
CA ALA A 51 -4.45 1.40 -5.78
C ALA A 51 -3.08 1.84 -5.28
N LEU A 52 -2.95 2.09 -3.97
CA LEU A 52 -1.67 2.45 -3.36
C LEU A 52 -0.64 1.33 -3.55
N THR A 53 -1.03 0.09 -3.33
CA THR A 53 -0.16 -1.06 -3.51
C THR A 53 0.37 -1.14 -4.95
N LYS A 54 -0.50 -0.95 -5.93
CA LYS A 54 -0.11 -0.94 -7.34
C LYS A 54 0.85 0.19 -7.65
N SER A 55 0.61 1.37 -7.10
CA SER A 55 1.48 2.53 -7.28
C SER A 55 2.86 2.28 -6.68
N LEU A 56 2.91 1.64 -5.52
CA LEU A 56 4.18 1.29 -4.86
C LEU A 56 4.97 0.26 -5.68
N GLU A 57 4.28 -0.73 -6.23
CA GLU A 57 4.92 -1.74 -7.08
C GLU A 57 5.50 -1.09 -8.33
N GLN A 58 4.78 -0.17 -8.95
CA GLN A 58 5.25 0.56 -10.11
C GLN A 58 6.46 1.43 -9.76
N TYR A 59 6.40 2.10 -8.63
CA TYR A 59 7.53 2.90 -8.15
C TYR A 59 8.76 2.04 -7.94
N ARG A 60 8.59 0.87 -7.32
CA ARG A 60 9.69 -0.07 -7.10
C ARG A 60 10.31 -0.50 -8.43
N ASP A 61 9.48 -0.87 -9.42
CA ASP A 61 9.97 -1.34 -10.71
C ASP A 61 10.71 -0.23 -11.46
N ASP A 62 10.23 1.01 -11.35
CA ASP A 62 10.86 2.16 -12.00
C ASP A 62 12.17 2.57 -11.32
N ASN A 63 12.35 2.23 -10.05
CA ASN A 63 13.48 2.69 -9.25
C ASN A 63 14.24 1.54 -8.60
N ILE A 64 14.15 0.35 -9.18
CA ILE A 64 14.72 -0.86 -8.56
C ILE A 64 16.23 -0.72 -8.32
N ASP A 65 16.95 -0.13 -9.24
CA ASP A 65 18.41 0.02 -9.10
C ASP A 65 18.76 0.94 -7.93
N VAL A 66 17.99 2.02 -7.76
CA VAL A 66 18.20 2.95 -6.66
C VAL A 66 17.88 2.28 -5.32
N LEU A 67 16.78 1.53 -5.28
CA LEU A 67 16.36 0.83 -4.07
C LEU A 67 17.35 -0.25 -3.66
N LEU A 68 17.87 -1.00 -4.63
CA LEU A 68 18.87 -2.03 -4.38
C LEU A 68 20.17 -1.42 -3.85
N SER A 69 20.59 -0.28 -4.42
CA SER A 69 21.79 0.42 -3.94
C SER A 69 21.61 0.89 -2.49
N ALA A 70 20.43 1.36 -2.14
CA ALA A 70 20.13 1.77 -0.77
C ALA A 70 20.15 0.60 0.19
N CYS A 71 19.71 -0.59 -0.26
CA CYS A 71 19.69 -1.79 0.57
C CYS A 71 21.07 -2.40 0.77
N GLU A 72 22.00 -2.19 -0.15
CA GLU A 72 23.34 -2.76 -0.07
C GLU A 72 24.23 -2.06 0.95
N ASP A 73 23.88 -0.87 1.29
CA ASP A 73 24.62 -0.09 2.29
C ASP A 73 24.12 -0.39 3.70
#